data_30fc177af6af3c1035fa3c7ded8ddd5c
#
_entry.id   30fc177af6af3c1035fa3c7ded8ddd5c
#
_cell.length_a   1.000
_cell.length_b   1.000
_cell.length_c   1.000
_cell.angle_alpha   90.00
_cell.angle_beta   90.00
_cell.angle_gamma   90.00
#
_symmetry.space_group_name_H-M   'P 1'
#
loop_
_entity.id
_entity.type
_entity.pdbx_description
1 polymer ?
#
loop_
_entity_poly.entity_id
_entity_poly.type
_entity_poly.pdbx_seq_one_letter_code
_entity_poly.pdbx_strand_id
1 'polypeptide(L)'
;MYKRQGYLDLPPGRSELETLEAVSALAERNRVFKTCLRGAGSYRHYIPAAVKAVVTREEFVTAYTPYQAEISQGILQGIFEYQTMLCELTGMDVSNAGVYDGGTAAAEAIPMCRDRKRTKAYVSAAVDPNVLGVMKTYCFGSGTELTVVPMKDGRTDPDALRAILGADAACFYVQQPNFFGLLEDAELLGEITHAAGAKYIMGVNPISLAVLKTPGECGADIAVGEGQPLGLDTAFGGPYLGFMTATSAMMRK
;
A
#
# COMPACT_ATOMS: atom_id res chain seq x y z
N MET A 1 -41.61 6.38 11.15
CA MET A 1 -40.66 5.63 10.35
C MET A 1 -40.15 4.35 11.03
N TYR A 2 -40.23 4.22 12.35
CA TYR A 2 -39.74 3.07 13.12
C TYR A 2 -40.72 1.90 13.28
N LYS A 3 -41.92 1.96 12.78
CA LYS A 3 -42.99 0.93 12.97
C LYS A 3 -42.89 -0.28 12.01
N ARG A 4 -41.89 -0.35 11.10
CA ARG A 4 -41.75 -1.44 10.11
C ARG A 4 -40.50 -2.32 10.29
N GLN A 5 -39.68 -2.03 11.30
CA GLN A 5 -38.57 -2.92 11.61
C GLN A 5 -39.10 -4.05 12.50
N GLY A 6 -39.14 -5.27 11.96
CA GLY A 6 -39.38 -6.46 12.75
C GLY A 6 -38.30 -6.61 13.84
N TYR A 7 -38.63 -7.28 14.92
CA TYR A 7 -37.62 -7.63 15.93
C TYR A 7 -36.55 -8.49 15.27
N LEU A 8 -35.28 -8.07 15.45
CA LEU A 8 -34.15 -8.90 15.07
C LEU A 8 -34.10 -10.11 16.05
N ASP A 9 -34.02 -11.31 15.51
CA ASP A 9 -33.82 -12.51 16.30
C ASP A 9 -32.34 -12.58 16.71
N LEU A 10 -32.01 -11.80 17.73
CA LEU A 10 -30.66 -11.75 18.30
C LEU A 10 -30.65 -12.50 19.63
N PRO A 11 -29.57 -13.24 19.89
CA PRO A 11 -29.41 -13.88 21.19
C PRO A 11 -29.32 -12.81 22.31
N PRO A 12 -29.68 -13.15 23.55
CA PRO A 12 -29.54 -12.24 24.67
C PRO A 12 -28.07 -11.83 24.85
N GLY A 13 -27.86 -10.62 25.40
CA GLY A 13 -26.53 -10.12 25.76
C GLY A 13 -25.84 -11.07 26.75
N ARG A 14 -24.53 -11.18 26.65
CA ARG A 14 -23.66 -11.97 27.55
C ARG A 14 -22.87 -11.04 28.45
N SER A 15 -22.47 -11.58 29.61
CA SER A 15 -21.49 -10.90 30.46
C SER A 15 -20.11 -10.82 29.78
N GLU A 16 -19.24 -9.96 30.30
CA GLU A 16 -17.86 -9.85 29.82
C GLU A 16 -17.12 -11.20 29.90
N LEU A 17 -17.27 -11.91 31.02
CA LEU A 17 -16.65 -13.23 31.22
C LEU A 17 -17.13 -14.24 30.20
N GLU A 18 -18.44 -14.39 30.02
CA GLU A 18 -19.01 -15.32 29.04
C GLU A 18 -18.60 -14.98 27.60
N THR A 19 -18.46 -13.69 27.31
CA THR A 19 -17.98 -13.21 25.98
C THR A 19 -16.52 -13.58 25.78
N LEU A 20 -15.67 -13.34 26.78
CA LEU A 20 -14.25 -13.68 26.75
C LEU A 20 -14.05 -15.19 26.56
N GLU A 21 -14.76 -16.02 27.33
CA GLU A 21 -14.71 -17.47 27.23
C GLU A 21 -15.13 -17.96 25.83
N ALA A 22 -16.25 -17.44 25.32
CA ALA A 22 -16.75 -17.81 23.99
C ALA A 22 -15.79 -17.41 22.85
N VAL A 23 -15.22 -16.22 22.91
CA VAL A 23 -14.27 -15.75 21.90
C VAL A 23 -12.94 -16.50 22.01
N SER A 24 -12.46 -16.78 23.23
CA SER A 24 -11.26 -17.59 23.45
C SER A 24 -11.43 -19.00 22.89
N ALA A 25 -12.56 -19.65 23.14
CA ALA A 25 -12.87 -20.97 22.59
C ALA A 25 -12.93 -20.98 21.05
N LEU A 26 -13.37 -19.88 20.42
CA LEU A 26 -13.29 -19.72 18.97
C LEU A 26 -11.85 -19.55 18.50
N ALA A 27 -11.05 -18.76 19.20
CA ALA A 27 -9.64 -18.52 18.88
C ALA A 27 -8.81 -19.81 18.97
N GLU A 28 -9.06 -20.67 19.97
CA GLU A 28 -8.39 -21.97 20.16
C GLU A 28 -8.63 -22.96 19.01
N ARG A 29 -9.66 -22.76 18.20
CA ARG A 29 -9.92 -23.57 17.00
C ARG A 29 -8.95 -23.28 15.86
N ASN A 30 -8.20 -22.18 15.92
CA ASN A 30 -7.18 -21.84 14.93
C ASN A 30 -5.97 -22.77 15.10
N ARG A 31 -5.41 -23.16 13.95
CA ARG A 31 -4.14 -23.90 13.92
C ARG A 31 -2.97 -22.91 13.82
N VAL A 32 -2.20 -22.81 14.88
CA VAL A 32 -0.99 -21.99 14.89
C VAL A 32 0.22 -22.85 14.51
N PHE A 33 0.84 -22.56 13.39
CA PHE A 33 2.02 -23.29 12.92
C PHE A 33 3.31 -22.59 13.41
N LYS A 34 4.27 -23.37 13.90
CA LYS A 34 5.60 -22.85 14.26
C LYS A 34 6.39 -22.34 13.04
N THR A 35 6.22 -23.03 11.91
CA THR A 35 6.84 -22.66 10.64
C THR A 35 5.75 -22.50 9.59
N CYS A 36 5.69 -21.34 8.96
CA CYS A 36 4.77 -21.03 7.87
C CYS A 36 5.61 -20.78 6.61
N LEU A 37 5.41 -21.64 5.60
CA LEU A 37 6.05 -21.52 4.29
C LEU A 37 5.15 -20.88 3.24
N ARG A 38 3.98 -20.39 3.67
CA ARG A 38 3.04 -19.69 2.81
C ARG A 38 3.29 -18.18 2.90
N GLY A 39 3.50 -17.54 1.75
CA GLY A 39 3.57 -16.09 1.60
C GLY A 39 2.24 -15.51 1.15
N ALA A 40 2.24 -14.87 0.00
CA ALA A 40 1.08 -14.29 -0.68
C ALA A 40 0.52 -13.01 -0.04
N GLY A 41 1.39 -12.02 0.10
CA GLY A 41 0.99 -10.62 0.33
C GLY A 41 1.08 -10.14 1.78
N SER A 42 1.04 -11.02 2.76
CA SER A 42 1.17 -10.65 4.18
C SER A 42 2.30 -11.43 4.82
N TYR A 43 3.29 -10.72 5.35
CA TYR A 43 4.52 -11.32 5.84
C TYR A 43 4.77 -10.92 7.28
N ARG A 44 5.32 -11.86 8.06
CA ARG A 44 5.70 -11.60 9.44
C ARG A 44 6.96 -10.74 9.49
N HIS A 45 6.86 -9.61 10.17
CA HIS A 45 7.98 -8.72 10.49
C HIS A 45 8.20 -8.66 12.00
N TYR A 46 9.43 -8.39 12.42
CA TYR A 46 9.70 -8.11 13.83
C TYR A 46 9.21 -6.70 14.19
N ILE A 47 8.36 -6.62 15.21
CA ILE A 47 7.86 -5.35 15.73
C ILE A 47 8.46 -5.15 17.13
N PRO A 48 9.30 -4.12 17.34
CA PRO A 48 9.88 -3.83 18.63
C PRO A 48 8.82 -3.60 19.73
N ALA A 49 9.10 -4.06 20.95
CA ALA A 49 8.19 -3.88 22.07
C ALA A 49 7.89 -2.40 22.36
N ALA A 50 8.84 -1.50 22.08
CA ALA A 50 8.67 -0.06 22.21
C ALA A 50 7.51 0.47 21.33
N VAL A 51 7.32 -0.05 20.11
CA VAL A 51 6.20 0.33 19.24
C VAL A 51 4.87 0.00 19.92
N LYS A 52 4.72 -1.22 20.45
CA LYS A 52 3.49 -1.63 21.13
C LYS A 52 3.22 -0.79 22.38
N ALA A 53 4.26 -0.47 23.14
CA ALA A 53 4.14 0.37 24.34
C ALA A 53 3.71 1.81 24.02
N VAL A 54 4.16 2.35 22.87
CA VAL A 54 3.80 3.71 22.46
C VAL A 54 2.38 3.76 21.90
N VAL A 55 2.01 2.86 20.98
CA VAL A 55 0.69 2.92 20.30
C VAL A 55 -0.49 2.61 21.22
N THR A 56 -0.26 2.00 22.39
CA THR A 56 -1.31 1.72 23.40
C THR A 56 -1.52 2.85 24.39
N ARG A 57 -0.80 3.96 24.26
CA ARG A 57 -0.97 5.11 25.18
C ARG A 57 -2.32 5.79 24.93
N GLU A 58 -2.91 6.29 26.00
CA GLU A 58 -4.23 6.93 25.98
C GLU A 58 -4.28 8.12 25.02
N GLU A 59 -3.20 8.86 24.87
CA GLU A 59 -3.08 10.02 23.98
C GLU A 59 -3.36 9.67 22.52
N PHE A 60 -3.05 8.44 22.11
CA PHE A 60 -3.31 7.97 20.74
C PHE A 60 -4.67 7.29 20.59
N VAL A 61 -5.11 6.51 21.58
CA VAL A 61 -6.34 5.72 21.47
C VAL A 61 -7.60 6.53 21.77
N THR A 62 -7.48 7.67 22.42
CA THR A 62 -8.61 8.57 22.74
C THR A 62 -8.76 9.71 21.73
N ALA A 63 -7.79 9.92 20.85
CA ALA A 63 -7.89 10.94 19.81
C ALA A 63 -8.94 10.54 18.77
N TYR A 64 -9.91 11.42 18.55
CA TYR A 64 -10.81 11.34 17.41
C TYR A 64 -10.11 11.87 16.15
N THR A 65 -10.82 12.08 15.06
CA THR A 65 -10.21 12.63 13.84
C THR A 65 -9.59 14.00 14.12
N PRO A 66 -8.29 14.22 13.83
CA PRO A 66 -7.56 15.44 14.22
C PRO A 66 -7.84 16.62 13.29
N TYR A 67 -9.09 17.06 13.21
CA TYR A 67 -9.49 18.21 12.39
C TYR A 67 -9.10 19.55 12.99
N GLN A 68 -9.10 19.66 14.32
CA GLN A 68 -8.85 20.91 15.03
C GLN A 68 -7.44 20.92 15.61
N ALA A 69 -6.59 21.79 15.08
CA ALA A 69 -5.20 21.92 15.52
C ALA A 69 -5.09 22.25 17.01
N GLU A 70 -6.04 23.01 17.57
CA GLU A 70 -6.06 23.44 18.97
C GLU A 70 -6.19 22.25 19.94
N ILE A 71 -6.87 21.20 19.54
CA ILE A 71 -7.14 20.01 20.39
C ILE A 71 -6.25 18.84 20.00
N SER A 72 -5.82 18.76 18.72
CA SER A 72 -5.18 17.59 18.13
C SER A 72 -3.73 17.85 17.70
N GLN A 73 -3.07 18.90 18.20
CA GLN A 73 -1.72 19.30 17.74
C GLN A 73 -0.69 18.18 17.87
N GLY A 74 -0.73 17.39 18.93
CA GLY A 74 0.23 16.28 19.11
C GLY A 74 0.04 15.17 18.07
N ILE A 75 -1.20 14.83 17.75
CA ILE A 75 -1.52 13.83 16.70
C ILE A 75 -1.19 14.39 15.31
N LEU A 76 -1.51 15.64 15.04
CA LEU A 76 -1.15 16.30 13.77
C LEU A 76 0.37 16.37 13.59
N GLN A 77 1.13 16.66 14.64
CA GLN A 77 2.58 16.64 14.61
C GLN A 77 3.11 15.21 14.32
N GLY A 78 2.55 14.19 14.96
CA GLY A 78 2.91 12.80 14.70
C GLY A 78 2.65 12.38 13.25
N ILE A 79 1.53 12.79 12.66
CA ILE A 79 1.21 12.55 11.23
C ILE A 79 2.21 13.28 10.33
N PHE A 80 2.54 14.52 10.64
CA PHE A 80 3.53 15.30 9.89
C PHE A 80 4.92 14.66 9.93
N GLU A 81 5.36 14.20 11.10
CA GLU A 81 6.62 13.48 11.26
C GLU A 81 6.63 12.15 10.49
N TYR A 82 5.53 11.41 10.51
CA TYR A 82 5.35 10.20 9.70
C TYR A 82 5.53 10.49 8.21
N GLN A 83 4.89 11.54 7.69
CA GLN A 83 5.03 11.95 6.30
C GLN A 83 6.48 12.30 5.95
N THR A 84 7.17 13.01 6.84
CA THR A 84 8.59 13.37 6.68
C THR A 84 9.46 12.11 6.65
N MET A 85 9.26 11.19 7.59
CA MET A 85 10.03 9.93 7.62
C MET A 85 9.81 9.07 6.36
N LEU A 86 8.60 9.06 5.81
CA LEU A 86 8.35 8.36 4.55
C LEU A 86 9.03 9.04 3.36
N CYS A 87 9.07 10.37 3.32
CA CYS A 87 9.82 11.10 2.29
C CYS A 87 11.32 10.75 2.36
N GLU A 88 11.91 10.79 3.54
CA GLU A 88 13.32 10.43 3.75
C GLU A 88 13.60 8.98 3.36
N LEU A 89 12.73 8.05 3.78
CA LEU A 89 12.89 6.61 3.49
C LEU A 89 12.79 6.29 2.01
N THR A 90 11.93 6.99 1.28
CA THR A 90 11.67 6.74 -0.15
C THR A 90 12.50 7.62 -1.08
N GLY A 91 13.16 8.65 -0.54
CA GLY A 91 13.88 9.65 -1.33
C GLY A 91 12.94 10.54 -2.16
N MET A 92 11.70 10.77 -1.68
CA MET A 92 10.67 11.53 -2.38
C MET A 92 10.38 12.85 -1.65
N ASP A 93 9.72 13.79 -2.33
CA ASP A 93 9.54 15.16 -1.82
C ASP A 93 8.32 15.33 -0.91
N VAL A 94 7.24 14.57 -1.17
CA VAL A 94 5.97 14.71 -0.46
C VAL A 94 5.35 13.35 -0.16
N SER A 95 4.56 13.28 0.93
CA SER A 95 3.85 12.07 1.35
C SER A 95 2.39 12.37 1.71
N ASN A 96 1.50 11.43 1.46
CA ASN A 96 0.17 11.44 2.04
C ASN A 96 0.22 11.02 3.53
N ALA A 97 -0.92 11.12 4.22
CA ALA A 97 -1.06 10.67 5.60
C ALA A 97 -1.45 9.18 5.72
N GLY A 98 -1.67 8.51 4.61
CA GLY A 98 -2.03 7.09 4.52
C GLY A 98 -3.31 6.83 3.73
N VAL A 99 -3.43 5.60 3.24
CA VAL A 99 -4.63 5.00 2.65
C VAL A 99 -4.82 3.60 3.23
N TYR A 100 -5.84 2.86 2.83
CA TYR A 100 -6.22 1.59 3.46
C TYR A 100 -5.11 0.53 3.44
N ASP A 101 -4.46 0.33 2.30
CA ASP A 101 -3.39 -0.66 2.11
C ASP A 101 -2.50 -0.33 0.91
N GLY A 102 -1.43 -1.10 0.73
CA GLY A 102 -0.51 -0.91 -0.38
C GLY A 102 -1.15 -1.15 -1.76
N GLY A 103 -2.12 -2.04 -1.87
CA GLY A 103 -2.87 -2.27 -3.10
C GLY A 103 -3.72 -1.08 -3.48
N THR A 104 -4.39 -0.47 -2.51
CA THR A 104 -5.13 0.78 -2.68
C THR A 104 -4.19 1.92 -3.08
N ALA A 105 -3.04 2.06 -2.41
CA ALA A 105 -2.05 3.08 -2.76
C ALA A 105 -1.57 2.93 -4.22
N ALA A 106 -1.30 1.69 -4.66
CA ALA A 106 -0.92 1.41 -6.05
C ALA A 106 -2.02 1.79 -7.05
N ALA A 107 -3.27 1.48 -6.73
CA ALA A 107 -4.40 1.80 -7.58
C ALA A 107 -4.68 3.31 -7.65
N GLU A 108 -4.56 4.01 -6.54
CA GLU A 108 -4.76 5.47 -6.41
C GLU A 108 -3.65 6.28 -7.11
N ALA A 109 -2.45 5.73 -7.25
CA ALA A 109 -1.37 6.36 -7.99
C ALA A 109 -1.65 6.49 -9.49
N ILE A 110 -2.46 5.58 -10.07
CA ILE A 110 -2.78 5.57 -11.50
C ILE A 110 -3.51 6.84 -11.95
N PRO A 111 -4.64 7.25 -11.35
CA PRO A 111 -5.35 8.45 -11.76
C PRO A 111 -4.52 9.73 -11.61
N MET A 112 -3.57 9.79 -10.66
CA MET A 112 -2.65 10.93 -10.52
C MET A 112 -1.75 11.12 -11.75
N CYS A 113 -1.47 10.05 -12.49
CA CYS A 113 -0.61 10.08 -13.68
C CYS A 113 -1.37 10.45 -14.95
N ARG A 114 -2.70 10.39 -14.95
CA ARG A 114 -3.52 10.59 -16.13
C ARG A 114 -3.68 12.08 -16.49
N ASP A 115 -3.77 12.35 -17.76
CA ASP A 115 -4.15 13.64 -18.31
C ASP A 115 -5.09 13.44 -19.53
N ARG A 116 -5.37 14.51 -20.28
CA ARG A 116 -6.27 14.46 -21.44
C ARG A 116 -5.76 13.60 -22.60
N LYS A 117 -4.45 13.36 -22.69
CA LYS A 117 -3.80 12.64 -23.80
C LYS A 117 -3.29 11.28 -23.34
N ARG A 118 -2.86 11.18 -22.09
CA ARG A 118 -2.25 9.99 -21.48
C ARG A 118 -3.24 9.35 -20.53
N THR A 119 -3.84 8.25 -20.95
CA THR A 119 -4.97 7.64 -20.26
C THR A 119 -4.76 6.15 -19.94
N LYS A 120 -3.78 5.50 -20.57
CA LYS A 120 -3.52 4.07 -20.39
C LYS A 120 -2.51 3.82 -19.28
N ALA A 121 -2.79 2.83 -18.46
CA ALA A 121 -1.89 2.37 -17.40
C ALA A 121 -1.24 1.04 -17.77
N TYR A 122 0.00 0.86 -17.36
CA TYR A 122 0.78 -0.36 -17.57
C TYR A 122 1.28 -0.87 -16.23
N VAL A 123 1.31 -2.19 -16.06
CA VAL A 123 1.75 -2.84 -14.82
C VAL A 123 2.58 -4.08 -15.15
N SER A 124 3.66 -4.31 -14.41
CA SER A 124 4.46 -5.53 -14.54
C SER A 124 3.65 -6.78 -14.19
N ALA A 125 3.86 -7.88 -14.91
CA ALA A 125 3.32 -9.18 -14.54
C ALA A 125 3.97 -9.78 -13.29
N ALA A 126 5.11 -9.24 -12.84
CA ALA A 126 5.85 -9.70 -11.67
C ALA A 126 5.42 -9.05 -10.35
N VAL A 127 4.30 -8.32 -10.32
CA VAL A 127 3.74 -7.71 -9.10
C VAL A 127 2.88 -8.69 -8.31
N ASP A 128 2.63 -8.38 -7.05
CA ASP A 128 1.70 -9.16 -6.22
C ASP A 128 0.33 -9.29 -6.89
N PRO A 129 -0.20 -10.52 -7.07
CA PRO A 129 -1.50 -10.75 -7.69
C PRO A 129 -2.67 -10.03 -7.00
N ASN A 130 -2.60 -9.81 -5.66
CA ASN A 130 -3.63 -9.08 -4.94
C ASN A 130 -3.58 -7.59 -5.32
N VAL A 131 -2.39 -6.99 -5.35
CA VAL A 131 -2.20 -5.61 -5.79
C VAL A 131 -2.70 -5.44 -7.22
N LEU A 132 -2.34 -6.34 -8.13
CA LEU A 132 -2.84 -6.35 -9.50
C LEU A 132 -4.38 -6.47 -9.55
N GLY A 133 -4.97 -7.28 -8.69
CA GLY A 133 -6.44 -7.42 -8.56
C GLY A 133 -7.11 -6.11 -8.18
N VAL A 134 -6.57 -5.39 -7.19
CA VAL A 134 -7.06 -4.07 -6.75
C VAL A 134 -6.93 -3.05 -7.90
N MET A 135 -5.75 -2.97 -8.54
CA MET A 135 -5.53 -2.08 -9.69
C MET A 135 -6.55 -2.33 -10.81
N LYS A 136 -6.81 -3.60 -11.14
CA LYS A 136 -7.83 -3.97 -12.16
C LYS A 136 -9.23 -3.49 -11.77
N THR A 137 -9.60 -3.62 -10.50
CA THR A 137 -10.90 -3.18 -10.00
C THR A 137 -11.08 -1.66 -10.10
N TYR A 138 -10.07 -0.90 -9.68
CA TYR A 138 -10.09 0.57 -9.80
C TYR A 138 -10.09 1.03 -11.26
N CYS A 139 -9.27 0.40 -12.10
CA CYS A 139 -9.22 0.72 -13.52
C CYS A 139 -10.54 0.40 -14.22
N PHE A 140 -11.19 -0.72 -13.88
CA PHE A 140 -12.53 -1.05 -14.37
C PHE A 140 -13.55 0.03 -13.98
N GLY A 141 -13.58 0.41 -12.70
CA GLY A 141 -14.52 1.43 -12.19
C GLY A 141 -14.31 2.82 -12.81
N SER A 142 -13.06 3.18 -13.12
CA SER A 142 -12.71 4.48 -13.73
C SER A 142 -12.67 4.48 -15.25
N GLY A 143 -12.93 3.34 -15.92
CA GLY A 143 -12.79 3.19 -17.37
C GLY A 143 -11.36 3.37 -17.88
N THR A 144 -10.35 3.06 -17.03
CA THR A 144 -8.93 3.12 -17.42
C THR A 144 -8.50 1.80 -18.05
N GLU A 145 -7.88 1.84 -19.21
CA GLU A 145 -7.26 0.66 -19.81
C GLU A 145 -5.98 0.31 -19.02
N LEU A 146 -5.93 -0.93 -18.49
CA LEU A 146 -4.77 -1.45 -17.76
C LEU A 146 -4.15 -2.61 -18.55
N THR A 147 -2.92 -2.43 -19.00
CA THR A 147 -2.16 -3.44 -19.75
C THR A 147 -1.08 -4.07 -18.88
N VAL A 148 -1.05 -5.40 -18.86
CA VAL A 148 -0.01 -6.14 -18.13
C VAL A 148 1.20 -6.36 -19.03
N VAL A 149 2.34 -5.86 -18.59
CA VAL A 149 3.65 -6.04 -19.26
C VAL A 149 4.16 -7.43 -18.95
N PRO A 150 4.50 -8.26 -19.95
CA PRO A 150 5.00 -9.61 -19.69
C PRO A 150 6.32 -9.60 -18.91
N MET A 151 6.59 -10.72 -18.27
CA MET A 151 7.84 -10.97 -17.57
C MET A 151 8.67 -12.01 -18.32
N LYS A 152 10.00 -11.92 -18.14
CA LYS A 152 11.00 -12.87 -18.60
C LYS A 152 11.89 -13.24 -17.41
N ASP A 153 12.08 -14.53 -17.19
CA ASP A 153 12.90 -15.05 -16.08
C ASP A 153 12.51 -14.50 -14.69
N GLY A 154 11.19 -14.31 -14.47
CA GLY A 154 10.63 -13.82 -13.22
C GLY A 154 10.77 -12.31 -12.99
N ARG A 155 11.23 -11.53 -13.96
CA ARG A 155 11.35 -10.07 -13.95
C ARG A 155 10.57 -9.43 -15.08
N THR A 156 10.25 -8.16 -14.96
CA THR A 156 9.67 -7.39 -16.07
C THR A 156 10.56 -7.47 -17.31
N ASP A 157 9.98 -7.78 -18.46
CA ASP A 157 10.71 -7.77 -19.73
C ASP A 157 10.85 -6.32 -20.24
N PRO A 158 12.07 -5.75 -20.25
CA PRO A 158 12.28 -4.37 -20.67
C PRO A 158 12.05 -4.14 -22.17
N ASP A 159 12.25 -5.18 -23.01
CA ASP A 159 12.02 -5.06 -24.43
C ASP A 159 10.52 -5.08 -24.74
N ALA A 160 9.77 -5.92 -24.04
CA ALA A 160 8.31 -5.89 -24.11
C ALA A 160 7.74 -4.55 -23.63
N LEU A 161 8.30 -3.99 -22.53
CA LEU A 161 7.88 -2.67 -22.04
C LEU A 161 8.11 -1.58 -23.10
N ARG A 162 9.30 -1.54 -23.72
CA ARG A 162 9.59 -0.58 -24.82
C ARG A 162 8.64 -0.73 -25.99
N ALA A 163 8.30 -1.96 -26.34
CA ALA A 163 7.46 -2.24 -27.49
C ALA A 163 5.99 -1.80 -27.32
N ILE A 164 5.48 -1.81 -26.07
CA ILE A 164 4.05 -1.56 -25.81
C ILE A 164 3.74 -0.17 -25.27
N LEU A 165 4.73 0.57 -24.72
CA LEU A 165 4.51 1.92 -24.22
C LEU A 165 4.27 2.88 -25.40
N GLY A 166 3.02 3.29 -25.58
CA GLY A 166 2.61 4.27 -26.57
C GLY A 166 2.62 5.72 -26.06
N ALA A 167 2.37 6.65 -26.96
CA ALA A 167 2.27 8.08 -26.63
C ALA A 167 1.09 8.42 -25.70
N ASP A 168 0.16 7.51 -25.54
CA ASP A 168 -1.02 7.59 -24.66
C ASP A 168 -0.81 6.92 -23.30
N ALA A 169 0.42 6.41 -23.02
CA ALA A 169 0.78 5.84 -21.73
C ALA A 169 0.81 6.91 -20.65
N ALA A 170 0.00 6.74 -19.62
CA ALA A 170 -0.04 7.60 -18.43
C ALA A 170 1.04 7.20 -17.43
N CYS A 171 1.13 5.89 -17.14
CA CYS A 171 2.08 5.37 -16.17
C CYS A 171 2.47 3.92 -16.44
N PHE A 172 3.60 3.53 -15.85
CA PHE A 172 4.00 2.15 -15.67
C PHE A 172 4.29 1.89 -14.19
N TYR A 173 3.74 0.77 -13.66
CA TYR A 173 3.93 0.33 -12.28
C TYR A 173 4.81 -0.92 -12.22
N VAL A 174 5.80 -0.90 -11.34
CA VAL A 174 6.65 -2.04 -10.98
C VAL A 174 6.69 -2.22 -9.48
N GLN A 175 6.96 -3.42 -9.00
CA GLN A 175 7.17 -3.73 -7.57
C GLN A 175 8.63 -4.13 -7.33
N GLN A 176 9.26 -3.57 -6.29
CA GLN A 176 10.65 -3.80 -5.92
C GLN A 176 10.78 -4.08 -4.41
N PRO A 177 11.29 -5.23 -3.94
CA PRO A 177 11.45 -6.46 -4.73
C PRO A 177 10.11 -6.93 -5.30
N ASN A 178 10.14 -7.68 -6.41
CA ASN A 178 8.93 -8.15 -7.05
C ASN A 178 8.29 -9.33 -6.29
N PHE A 179 7.13 -9.81 -6.73
CA PHE A 179 6.39 -10.88 -6.06
C PHE A 179 7.19 -12.18 -5.89
N PHE A 180 8.13 -12.45 -6.78
CA PHE A 180 9.00 -13.63 -6.72
C PHE A 180 10.23 -13.44 -5.85
N GLY A 181 10.37 -12.28 -5.20
CA GLY A 181 11.54 -11.93 -4.38
C GLY A 181 12.77 -11.56 -5.19
N LEU A 182 12.62 -11.29 -6.48
CA LEU A 182 13.69 -10.87 -7.36
C LEU A 182 13.78 -9.34 -7.41
N LEU A 183 15.00 -8.83 -7.64
CA LEU A 183 15.22 -7.41 -7.89
C LEU A 183 15.00 -7.10 -9.36
N GLU A 184 14.18 -6.13 -9.65
CA GLU A 184 13.99 -5.55 -10.99
C GLU A 184 15.18 -4.63 -11.34
N ASP A 185 15.41 -4.42 -12.63
CA ASP A 185 16.27 -3.31 -13.07
C ASP A 185 15.47 -2.00 -13.06
N ALA A 186 15.25 -1.51 -11.83
CA ALA A 186 14.31 -0.42 -11.59
C ALA A 186 14.71 0.87 -12.29
N GLU A 187 16.01 1.18 -12.38
CA GLU A 187 16.52 2.37 -13.07
C GLU A 187 16.26 2.29 -14.58
N LEU A 188 16.59 1.17 -15.21
CA LEU A 188 16.33 0.94 -16.64
C LEU A 188 14.83 1.01 -16.97
N LEU A 189 13.97 0.43 -16.12
CA LEU A 189 12.52 0.48 -16.32
C LEU A 189 11.98 1.91 -16.18
N GLY A 190 12.54 2.69 -15.28
CA GLY A 190 12.25 4.13 -15.13
C GLY A 190 12.65 4.92 -16.38
N GLU A 191 13.87 4.70 -16.89
CA GLU A 191 14.36 5.35 -18.13
C GLU A 191 13.45 5.04 -19.32
N ILE A 192 13.07 3.76 -19.52
CA ILE A 192 12.16 3.35 -20.58
C ILE A 192 10.81 4.07 -20.46
N THR A 193 10.28 4.13 -19.23
CA THR A 193 8.99 4.76 -18.95
C THR A 193 9.02 6.24 -19.26
N HIS A 194 10.06 6.94 -18.81
CA HIS A 194 10.22 8.38 -19.07
C HIS A 194 10.50 8.69 -20.54
N ALA A 195 11.24 7.83 -21.24
CA ALA A 195 11.46 8.00 -22.68
C ALA A 195 10.15 7.96 -23.48
N ALA A 196 9.15 7.19 -23.04
CA ALA A 196 7.79 7.22 -23.58
C ALA A 196 6.96 8.43 -23.10
N GLY A 197 7.50 9.21 -22.14
CA GLY A 197 6.85 10.35 -21.49
C GLY A 197 5.78 9.94 -20.49
N ALA A 198 5.72 8.70 -20.07
CA ALA A 198 4.83 8.18 -19.04
C ALA A 198 5.43 8.43 -17.62
N LYS A 199 4.60 8.31 -16.60
CA LYS A 199 5.01 8.40 -15.19
C LYS A 199 5.43 7.04 -14.66
N TYR A 200 6.49 7.02 -13.86
CA TYR A 200 7.03 5.81 -13.26
C TYR A 200 6.57 5.66 -11.81
N ILE A 201 5.88 4.56 -11.51
CA ILE A 201 5.36 4.24 -10.17
C ILE A 201 6.10 3.01 -9.65
N MET A 202 6.72 3.13 -8.47
CA MET A 202 7.36 2.02 -7.78
C MET A 202 6.58 1.59 -6.55
N GLY A 203 6.16 0.33 -6.51
CA GLY A 203 5.69 -0.33 -5.30
C GLY A 203 6.87 -0.92 -4.53
N VAL A 204 7.00 -0.60 -3.24
CA VAL A 204 8.16 -1.02 -2.43
C VAL A 204 7.75 -1.59 -1.09
N ASN A 205 8.57 -2.53 -0.59
CA ASN A 205 8.55 -2.90 0.81
C ASN A 205 9.43 -1.91 1.58
N PRO A 206 8.89 -1.15 2.56
CA PRO A 206 9.63 -0.10 3.24
C PRO A 206 10.87 -0.62 3.98
N ILE A 207 10.85 -1.85 4.48
CA ILE A 207 12.01 -2.45 5.16
C ILE A 207 13.16 -2.72 4.19
N SER A 208 12.87 -3.05 2.93
CA SER A 208 13.89 -3.32 1.92
C SER A 208 14.70 -2.07 1.54
N LEU A 209 14.14 -0.88 1.75
CA LEU A 209 14.81 0.39 1.46
C LEU A 209 16.01 0.68 2.37
N ALA A 210 16.18 -0.07 3.47
CA ALA A 210 17.39 -0.01 4.28
C ALA A 210 18.64 -0.55 3.55
N VAL A 211 18.48 -1.30 2.47
CA VAL A 211 19.59 -1.96 1.75
C VAL A 211 19.50 -1.82 0.22
N LEU A 212 18.37 -1.37 -0.29
CA LEU A 212 18.16 -1.13 -1.73
C LEU A 212 18.12 0.37 -2.03
N LYS A 213 18.39 0.72 -3.28
CA LYS A 213 18.18 2.09 -3.77
C LYS A 213 16.73 2.51 -3.53
N THR A 214 16.56 3.74 -3.11
CA THR A 214 15.25 4.33 -2.91
C THR A 214 14.52 4.55 -4.23
N PRO A 215 13.17 4.62 -4.22
CA PRO A 215 12.41 5.00 -5.42
C PRO A 215 12.87 6.32 -6.04
N GLY A 216 13.21 7.32 -5.23
CA GLY A 216 13.75 8.60 -5.71
C GLY A 216 15.06 8.43 -6.47
N GLU A 217 16.00 7.62 -5.98
CA GLU A 217 17.25 7.30 -6.68
C GLU A 217 17.02 6.50 -7.96
N CYS A 218 15.96 5.70 -8.03
CA CYS A 218 15.55 4.98 -9.25
C CYS A 218 14.73 5.83 -10.23
N GLY A 219 14.52 7.11 -9.92
CA GLY A 219 13.80 8.03 -10.79
C GLY A 219 12.26 7.88 -10.75
N ALA A 220 11.68 7.30 -9.71
CA ALA A 220 10.24 7.20 -9.60
C ALA A 220 9.56 8.58 -9.49
N ASP A 221 8.42 8.75 -10.16
CA ASP A 221 7.54 9.91 -9.97
C ASP A 221 6.66 9.74 -8.73
N ILE A 222 6.24 8.50 -8.45
CA ILE A 222 5.44 8.12 -7.31
C ILE A 222 5.99 6.82 -6.73
N ALA A 223 6.11 6.75 -5.42
CA ALA A 223 6.38 5.51 -4.71
C ALA A 223 5.20 5.17 -3.79
N VAL A 224 4.83 3.89 -3.78
CA VAL A 224 3.73 3.37 -2.96
C VAL A 224 4.17 2.11 -2.23
N GLY A 225 3.48 1.74 -1.19
CA GLY A 225 3.78 0.49 -0.50
C GLY A 225 2.84 0.19 0.65
N GLU A 226 3.06 -0.97 1.22
CA GLU A 226 2.38 -1.44 2.42
C GLU A 226 3.22 -1.09 3.66
N GLY A 227 2.66 -0.28 4.53
CA GLY A 227 3.31 0.17 5.76
C GLY A 227 3.15 -0.79 6.95
N GLN A 228 2.41 -1.88 6.81
CA GLN A 228 2.24 -2.88 7.86
C GLN A 228 3.57 -3.32 8.49
N PRO A 229 4.66 -3.53 7.73
CA PRO A 229 5.96 -3.91 8.28
C PRO A 229 6.57 -2.92 9.27
N LEU A 230 6.15 -1.66 9.24
CA LEU A 230 6.68 -0.60 10.12
C LEU A 230 6.13 -0.67 11.55
N GLY A 231 5.13 -1.50 11.84
CA GLY A 231 4.66 -1.63 13.21
C GLY A 231 3.31 -2.29 13.44
N LEU A 232 2.66 -2.82 12.42
CA LEU A 232 1.39 -3.52 12.54
C LEU A 232 1.59 -5.04 12.56
N ASP A 233 0.85 -5.73 13.42
CA ASP A 233 0.75 -7.18 13.37
C ASP A 233 0.01 -7.63 12.09
N THR A 234 0.21 -8.88 11.64
CA THR A 234 -0.45 -9.40 10.44
C THR A 234 -1.98 -9.54 10.56
N ALA A 235 -2.50 -9.63 11.77
CA ALA A 235 -3.92 -9.52 12.16
C ALA A 235 -4.93 -10.14 11.16
N PHE A 236 -4.63 -11.34 10.65
CA PHE A 236 -5.46 -12.08 9.69
C PHE A 236 -5.77 -11.31 8.38
N GLY A 237 -4.90 -10.41 7.98
CA GLY A 237 -5.04 -9.64 6.76
C GLY A 237 -5.50 -8.19 6.93
N GLY A 238 -5.45 -7.65 8.12
CA GLY A 238 -5.77 -6.23 8.36
C GLY A 238 -6.03 -5.90 9.82
N PRO A 239 -6.12 -4.62 10.18
CA PRO A 239 -5.94 -3.45 9.29
C PRO A 239 -4.50 -3.28 8.81
N TYR A 240 -4.35 -2.66 7.64
CA TYR A 240 -3.07 -2.33 7.03
C TYR A 240 -2.87 -0.82 6.94
N LEU A 241 -1.80 -0.38 6.28
CA LEU A 241 -1.49 1.02 6.07
C LEU A 241 -0.83 1.20 4.71
N GLY A 242 -1.58 1.62 3.70
CA GLY A 242 -0.99 2.04 2.44
C GLY A 242 -0.31 3.41 2.57
N PHE A 243 0.88 3.55 2.04
CA PHE A 243 1.53 4.85 1.91
C PHE A 243 1.75 5.21 0.45
N MET A 244 1.83 6.51 0.20
CA MET A 244 2.15 7.08 -1.09
C MET A 244 3.05 8.29 -0.90
N THR A 245 4.18 8.28 -1.59
CA THR A 245 5.10 9.42 -1.68
C THR A 245 5.30 9.78 -3.15
N ALA A 246 5.62 11.04 -3.42
CA ALA A 246 5.73 11.52 -4.79
C ALA A 246 6.74 12.67 -4.92
N THR A 247 7.14 12.97 -6.15
CA THR A 247 7.87 14.19 -6.45
C THR A 247 6.98 15.43 -6.28
N SER A 248 7.57 16.57 -6.01
CA SER A 248 6.86 17.87 -5.91
C SER A 248 5.97 18.17 -7.13
N ALA A 249 6.38 17.69 -8.30
CA ALA A 249 5.63 17.87 -9.55
C ALA A 249 4.27 17.12 -9.55
N MET A 250 4.15 16.07 -8.73
CA MET A 250 2.92 15.27 -8.59
C MET A 250 2.00 15.74 -7.47
N MET A 251 2.43 16.65 -6.59
CA MET A 251 1.71 17.07 -5.39
C MET A 251 0.30 17.64 -5.65
N ARG A 252 0.03 18.18 -6.84
CA ARG A 252 -1.26 18.80 -7.20
C ARG A 252 -2.04 18.01 -8.25
N LYS A 253 -1.79 16.73 -8.34
CA LYS A 253 -2.42 15.83 -9.33
C LYS A 253 -3.55 14.95 -8.77
#